data_05c2a869db542e9a1380cc95279693a8
#
_entry.id   05c2a869db542e9a1380cc95279693a8
#
_cell.length_a   1.000
_cell.length_b   1.000
_cell.length_c   1.000
_cell.angle_alpha   90.00
_cell.angle_beta   90.00
_cell.angle_gamma   90.00
#
_symmetry.space_group_name_H-M   'P 1'
#
loop_
_entity.id
_entity.type
_entity.pdbx_description
1 polymer ?
#
loop_
_entity_poly.entity_id
_entity_poly.type
_entity_poly.pdbx_seq_one_letter_code
_entity_poly.pdbx_strand_id
1 'polypeptide(L)'
;MTQGFHSFDHPVRIDSFQPHGHLRMNAASLEIFNPLTGRTRPVSQISNWSATWHHSHLYSPSEAPLLLAGEVMVVKQWYDNTANNPNNPDPDMWVVDGSRTGDEMSHAWIAVTHLDNKGYENLLKERLYGAD
;
A
#
# COMPACT_ATOMS: atom_id res chain seq x y z
N MET A 1 4.65 12.00 7.67
CA MET A 1 4.44 10.63 7.18
C MET A 1 3.46 9.93 8.11
N THR A 2 2.49 9.22 7.55
CA THR A 2 1.54 8.36 8.25
C THR A 2 1.82 6.90 7.94
N GLN A 3 1.35 5.99 8.80
CA GLN A 3 1.48 4.54 8.60
C GLN A 3 0.18 3.83 8.98
N GLY A 4 -0.21 2.84 8.18
CA GLY A 4 -1.29 1.91 8.46
C GLY A 4 -0.77 0.48 8.40
N PHE A 5 -1.34 -0.39 9.22
CA PHE A 5 -0.91 -1.78 9.37
C PHE A 5 -2.11 -2.71 9.29
N HIS A 6 -1.93 -3.85 8.62
CA HIS A 6 -2.91 -4.93 8.63
C HIS A 6 -2.24 -6.29 8.46
N SER A 7 -2.74 -7.29 9.16
CA SER A 7 -2.30 -8.68 9.04
C SER A 7 -3.49 -9.63 8.96
N PHE A 8 -3.25 -10.83 8.43
CA PHE A 8 -4.24 -11.89 8.35
C PHE A 8 -3.77 -13.10 9.15
N ASP A 9 -4.71 -13.91 9.65
CA ASP A 9 -4.45 -15.18 10.32
C ASP A 9 -4.29 -16.38 9.35
N HIS A 10 -4.36 -16.10 8.04
CA HIS A 10 -4.22 -17.04 6.93
C HIS A 10 -3.45 -16.39 5.79
N PRO A 11 -2.93 -17.18 4.83
CA PRO A 11 -2.23 -16.62 3.69
C PRO A 11 -3.15 -15.83 2.77
N VAL A 12 -2.61 -14.79 2.13
CA VAL A 12 -3.32 -13.98 1.13
C VAL A 12 -2.42 -13.65 -0.06
N ARG A 13 -3.03 -13.38 -1.20
CA ARG A 13 -2.40 -12.74 -2.36
C ARG A 13 -2.91 -11.31 -2.47
N ILE A 14 -2.01 -10.35 -2.63
CA ILE A 14 -2.39 -8.96 -2.89
C ILE A 14 -2.64 -8.82 -4.39
N ASP A 15 -3.86 -8.44 -4.77
CA ASP A 15 -4.25 -8.30 -6.17
C ASP A 15 -4.13 -6.87 -6.68
N SER A 16 -4.35 -5.88 -5.81
CA SER A 16 -4.17 -4.46 -6.16
C SER A 16 -3.83 -3.60 -4.96
N PHE A 17 -3.25 -2.44 -5.26
CA PHE A 17 -2.96 -1.37 -4.31
C PHE A 17 -3.38 -0.03 -4.89
N GLN A 18 -4.24 0.69 -4.19
CA GLN A 18 -4.67 2.04 -4.53
C GLN A 18 -4.51 2.95 -3.32
N PRO A 19 -3.41 3.71 -3.23
CA PRO A 19 -3.27 4.73 -2.20
C PRO A 19 -4.19 5.91 -2.47
N HIS A 20 -4.73 6.49 -1.41
CA HIS A 20 -5.56 7.66 -1.45
C HIS A 20 -5.14 8.64 -0.37
N GLY A 21 -5.09 9.88 -0.74
CA GLY A 21 -4.86 11.03 0.13
C GLY A 21 -5.41 12.29 -0.51
N HIS A 22 -5.10 13.44 0.05
CA HIS A 22 -5.55 14.72 -0.47
C HIS A 22 -4.36 15.55 -1.00
N LEU A 23 -4.57 16.87 -1.19
CA LEU A 23 -3.68 17.76 -1.95
C LEU A 23 -2.21 17.76 -1.49
N ARG A 24 -1.94 17.53 -0.21
CA ARG A 24 -0.59 17.57 0.36
C ARG A 24 0.17 16.25 0.28
N MET A 25 -0.54 15.15 -0.03
CA MET A 25 0.11 13.86 -0.21
C MET A 25 0.95 13.88 -1.49
N ASN A 26 2.19 13.38 -1.40
CA ASN A 26 3.11 13.34 -2.54
C ASN A 26 3.74 11.98 -2.81
N ALA A 27 3.67 11.05 -1.87
CA ALA A 27 4.19 9.72 -2.06
C ALA A 27 3.46 8.67 -1.21
N ALA A 28 3.50 7.42 -1.64
CA ALA A 28 3.00 6.27 -0.91
C ALA A 28 3.86 5.04 -1.14
N SER A 29 3.90 4.13 -0.17
CA SER A 29 4.45 2.78 -0.36
C SER A 29 3.55 1.72 0.27
N LEU A 30 3.66 0.52 -0.29
CA LEU A 30 3.19 -0.73 0.29
C LEU A 30 4.39 -1.62 0.54
N GLU A 31 4.52 -2.09 1.76
CA GLU A 31 5.60 -2.97 2.21
C GLU A 31 5.00 -4.16 2.96
N ILE A 32 5.77 -5.25 3.07
CA ILE A 32 5.41 -6.40 3.90
C ILE A 32 6.49 -6.60 4.94
N PHE A 33 6.10 -6.54 6.20
CA PHE A 33 6.96 -6.80 7.35
C PHE A 33 6.73 -8.21 7.86
N ASN A 34 7.80 -8.96 8.05
CA ASN A 34 7.76 -10.27 8.69
C ASN A 34 8.23 -10.15 10.15
N PRO A 35 7.32 -10.29 11.13
CA PRO A 35 7.66 -10.10 12.54
C PRO A 35 8.58 -11.20 13.11
N LEU A 36 8.63 -12.39 12.49
CA LEU A 36 9.50 -13.48 12.93
C LEU A 36 10.97 -13.23 12.57
N THR A 37 11.22 -12.56 11.45
CA THR A 37 12.58 -12.30 10.97
C THR A 37 13.01 -10.85 11.16
N GLY A 38 12.08 -9.94 11.48
CA GLY A 38 12.29 -8.50 11.53
C GLY A 38 12.56 -7.86 10.17
N ARG A 39 12.36 -8.59 9.06
CA ARG A 39 12.64 -8.10 7.70
C ARG A 39 11.41 -7.45 7.09
N THR A 40 11.67 -6.35 6.37
CA THR A 40 10.68 -5.69 5.51
C THR A 40 11.06 -5.88 4.06
N ARG A 41 10.09 -6.21 3.21
CA ARG A 41 10.25 -6.26 1.75
C ARG A 41 9.33 -5.23 1.10
N PRO A 42 9.84 -4.39 0.18
CA PRO A 42 9.00 -3.46 -0.56
C PRO A 42 8.14 -4.22 -1.57
N VAL A 43 6.92 -3.72 -1.78
CA VAL A 43 5.98 -4.22 -2.79
C VAL A 43 5.77 -3.18 -3.88
N SER A 44 5.37 -1.98 -3.48
CA SER A 44 5.17 -0.86 -4.40
C SER A 44 5.61 0.45 -3.76
N GLN A 45 6.15 1.34 -4.58
CA GLN A 45 6.47 2.70 -4.19
C GLN A 45 5.98 3.65 -5.29
N ILE A 46 5.25 4.68 -4.87
CA ILE A 46 4.72 5.72 -5.73
C ILE A 46 5.32 7.03 -5.27
N SER A 47 6.06 7.68 -6.16
CA SER A 47 6.55 9.05 -6.00
C SER A 47 5.74 9.98 -6.90
N ASN A 48 5.68 11.26 -6.55
CA ASN A 48 4.90 12.26 -7.27
C ASN A 48 3.41 11.90 -7.39
N TRP A 49 2.85 11.36 -6.32
CA TRP A 49 1.41 11.10 -6.26
C TRP A 49 0.63 12.40 -6.39
N SER A 50 -0.52 12.35 -7.07
CA SER A 50 -1.38 13.51 -7.29
C SER A 50 -2.83 13.19 -6.95
N ALA A 51 -3.48 14.10 -6.21
CA ALA A 51 -4.90 14.00 -5.86
C ALA A 51 -5.84 14.03 -7.08
N THR A 52 -5.37 14.51 -8.23
CA THR A 52 -6.14 14.53 -9.48
C THR A 52 -6.02 13.26 -10.30
N TRP A 53 -5.18 12.33 -9.88
CA TRP A 53 -4.87 11.13 -10.64
C TRP A 53 -4.77 9.92 -9.72
N HIS A 54 -5.91 9.34 -9.39
CA HIS A 54 -5.99 8.14 -8.55
C HIS A 54 -5.81 6.89 -9.39
N HIS A 55 -4.71 6.17 -9.16
CA HIS A 55 -4.45 4.90 -9.84
C HIS A 55 -4.60 3.71 -8.91
N SER A 56 -5.24 2.67 -9.43
CA SER A 56 -5.13 1.32 -8.87
C SER A 56 -3.98 0.60 -9.57
N HIS A 57 -2.99 0.19 -8.80
CA HIS A 57 -1.89 -0.65 -9.26
C HIS A 57 -2.33 -2.11 -9.18
N LEU A 58 -2.60 -2.72 -10.33
CA LEU A 58 -2.97 -4.14 -10.44
C LEU A 58 -1.72 -4.98 -10.59
N TYR A 59 -1.63 -6.04 -9.82
CA TYR A 59 -0.53 -6.99 -9.94
C TYR A 59 -0.94 -8.13 -10.87
N SER A 60 -0.03 -8.55 -11.76
CA SER A 60 -0.25 -9.75 -12.55
C SER A 60 -0.34 -10.98 -11.63
N PRO A 61 -1.18 -11.97 -11.91
CA PRO A 61 -1.34 -13.15 -11.03
C PRO A 61 -0.02 -13.87 -10.73
N SER A 62 0.90 -13.89 -11.70
CA SER A 62 2.22 -14.51 -11.55
C SER A 62 3.17 -13.77 -10.62
N GLU A 63 2.99 -12.44 -10.45
CA GLU A 63 3.89 -11.57 -9.67
C GLU A 63 3.21 -10.98 -8.43
N ALA A 64 1.89 -11.12 -8.30
CA ALA A 64 1.12 -10.57 -7.21
C ALA A 64 1.72 -10.99 -5.86
N PRO A 65 1.96 -10.06 -4.91
CA PRO A 65 2.62 -10.38 -3.65
C PRO A 65 1.84 -11.40 -2.84
N LEU A 66 2.55 -12.37 -2.29
CA LEU A 66 1.99 -13.38 -1.39
C LEU A 66 2.41 -13.07 0.04
N LEU A 67 1.48 -13.13 0.98
CA LEU A 67 1.71 -13.01 2.41
C LEU A 67 1.42 -14.33 3.08
N LEU A 68 2.28 -14.70 4.03
CA LEU A 68 2.00 -15.74 5.00
C LEU A 68 1.10 -15.22 6.13
N ALA A 69 0.43 -16.12 6.82
CA ALA A 69 -0.27 -15.79 8.05
C ALA A 69 0.68 -15.06 9.04
N GLY A 70 0.24 -13.95 9.60
CA GLY A 70 1.01 -13.15 10.56
C GLY A 70 2.02 -12.18 9.94
N GLU A 71 2.29 -12.23 8.64
CA GLU A 71 3.00 -11.13 7.97
C GLU A 71 2.11 -9.88 7.94
N VAL A 72 2.72 -8.71 8.01
CA VAL A 72 2.04 -7.43 8.17
C VAL A 72 2.19 -6.61 6.90
N MET A 73 1.09 -6.22 6.28
CA MET A 73 1.08 -5.16 5.29
C MET A 73 1.30 -3.83 5.99
N VAL A 74 2.20 -3.02 5.45
CA VAL A 74 2.51 -1.68 5.95
C VAL A 74 2.32 -0.70 4.81
N VAL A 75 1.35 0.20 4.97
CA VAL A 75 1.16 1.34 4.05
C VAL A 75 1.79 2.57 4.68
N LYS A 76 2.64 3.25 3.93
CA LYS A 76 3.21 4.54 4.32
C LYS A 76 2.79 5.60 3.33
N GLN A 77 2.46 6.79 3.83
CA GLN A 77 2.12 7.94 3.00
C GLN A 77 2.87 9.16 3.49
N TRP A 78 3.40 9.94 2.55
CA TRP A 78 4.18 11.15 2.80
C TRP A 78 3.42 12.37 2.32
N TYR A 79 3.52 13.45 3.09
CA TYR A 79 2.86 14.72 2.84
C TYR A 79 3.89 15.84 2.82
N ASP A 80 3.69 16.80 1.95
CA ASP A 80 4.47 18.04 1.92
C ASP A 80 3.53 19.22 2.22
N ASN A 81 3.66 19.74 3.44
CA ASN A 81 2.87 20.86 3.96
C ASN A 81 3.61 22.19 3.82
N THR A 82 4.70 22.23 3.06
CA THR A 82 5.48 23.45 2.85
C THR A 82 4.93 24.34 1.73
N ALA A 83 5.38 25.57 1.70
CA ALA A 83 5.08 26.52 0.61
C ALA A 83 5.67 26.09 -0.75
N ASN A 84 6.62 25.14 -0.76
CA ASN A 84 7.20 24.63 -1.99
C ASN A 84 6.29 23.62 -2.71
N ASN A 85 5.29 23.08 -2.03
CA ASN A 85 4.30 22.20 -2.66
C ASN A 85 3.25 23.04 -3.39
N PRO A 86 3.21 23.01 -4.72
CA PRO A 86 2.25 23.80 -5.51
C PRO A 86 0.80 23.38 -5.29
N ASN A 87 0.57 22.19 -4.74
CA ASN A 87 -0.76 21.67 -4.44
C ASN A 87 -1.21 21.95 -3.00
N ASN A 88 -0.34 22.55 -2.17
CA ASN A 88 -0.71 22.94 -0.82
C ASN A 88 -1.59 24.21 -0.88
N PRO A 89 -2.87 24.15 -0.45
CA PRO A 89 -3.76 25.31 -0.57
C PRO A 89 -3.39 26.46 0.38
N ASP A 90 -2.76 26.16 1.51
CA ASP A 90 -2.33 27.14 2.49
C ASP A 90 -1.21 26.58 3.37
N PRO A 91 0.04 27.03 3.20
CA PRO A 91 1.18 26.54 3.97
C PRO A 91 1.19 27.03 5.44
N ASP A 92 0.42 28.07 5.76
CA ASP A 92 0.34 28.63 7.12
C ASP A 92 -0.81 28.06 7.95
N MET A 93 -1.67 27.23 7.32
CA MET A 93 -2.83 26.63 7.97
C MET A 93 -2.44 25.37 8.75
N TRP A 94 -3.01 25.23 9.96
CA TRP A 94 -3.03 23.94 10.64
C TRP A 94 -3.86 22.93 9.84
N VAL A 95 -3.26 21.77 9.56
CA VAL A 95 -3.90 20.70 8.82
C VAL A 95 -4.41 19.66 9.80
N VAL A 96 -5.69 19.33 9.66
CA VAL A 96 -6.37 18.29 10.44
C VAL A 96 -6.74 17.14 9.55
N ASP A 97 -6.94 15.96 10.13
CA ASP A 97 -7.53 14.82 9.45
C ASP A 97 -9.01 15.09 9.16
N GLY A 98 -9.45 14.78 7.95
CA GLY A 98 -10.82 14.99 7.55
C GLY A 98 -11.13 14.61 6.11
N SER A 99 -12.41 14.80 5.74
CA SER A 99 -12.92 14.40 4.44
C SER A 99 -12.86 15.48 3.36
N ARG A 100 -12.57 16.73 3.73
CA ARG A 100 -12.43 17.83 2.76
C ARG A 100 -11.11 17.72 2.03
N THR A 101 -11.05 18.13 0.78
CA THR A 101 -9.83 18.11 -0.06
C THR A 101 -8.66 18.89 0.57
N GLY A 102 -8.95 19.93 1.35
CA GLY A 102 -7.96 20.71 2.10
C GLY A 102 -7.51 20.08 3.42
N ASP A 103 -8.19 19.06 3.92
CA ASP A 103 -7.78 18.30 5.10
C ASP A 103 -6.73 17.25 4.69
N GLU A 104 -6.09 16.58 5.64
CA GLU A 104 -5.30 15.38 5.34
C GLU A 104 -6.16 14.12 5.45
N MET A 105 -5.83 13.14 4.60
CA MET A 105 -6.40 11.80 4.66
C MET A 105 -5.31 10.80 4.29
N SER A 106 -5.26 9.70 5.04
CA SER A 106 -4.34 8.60 4.79
C SER A 106 -5.15 7.33 4.64
N HIS A 107 -5.40 6.92 3.40
CA HIS A 107 -6.17 5.74 3.06
C HIS A 107 -5.45 4.90 2.01
N ALA A 108 -5.73 3.59 2.01
CA ALA A 108 -5.38 2.72 0.90
C ALA A 108 -6.45 1.63 0.75
N TRP A 109 -6.86 1.38 -0.48
CA TRP A 109 -7.64 0.21 -0.83
C TRP A 109 -6.70 -0.86 -1.36
N ILE A 110 -6.75 -2.03 -0.75
CA ILE A 110 -5.93 -3.18 -1.11
C ILE A 110 -6.88 -4.35 -1.34
N ALA A 111 -6.98 -4.79 -2.60
CA ALA A 111 -7.73 -6.00 -2.89
C ALA A 111 -6.85 -7.22 -2.62
N VAL A 112 -7.41 -8.21 -1.96
CA VAL A 112 -6.72 -9.46 -1.66
C VAL A 112 -7.56 -10.67 -2.04
N THR A 113 -6.90 -11.74 -2.43
CA THR A 113 -7.47 -13.09 -2.52
C THR A 113 -7.05 -13.88 -1.29
N HIS A 114 -8.03 -14.35 -0.52
CA HIS A 114 -7.79 -15.23 0.61
C HIS A 114 -7.41 -16.63 0.14
N LEU A 115 -6.38 -17.21 0.73
CA LEU A 115 -5.84 -18.50 0.38
C LEU A 115 -5.89 -19.45 1.59
N ASP A 116 -6.04 -20.73 1.34
CA ASP A 116 -5.63 -21.74 2.30
C ASP A 116 -4.13 -22.08 2.10
N ASN A 117 -3.57 -22.88 2.99
CA ASN A 117 -2.16 -23.24 2.93
C ASN A 117 -1.83 -23.98 1.62
N LYS A 118 -2.74 -24.83 1.12
CA LYS A 118 -2.55 -25.58 -0.11
C LYS A 118 -2.56 -24.67 -1.33
N GLY A 119 -3.47 -23.70 -1.37
CA GLY A 119 -3.53 -22.68 -2.43
C GLY A 119 -2.26 -21.82 -2.47
N TYR A 120 -1.75 -21.42 -1.31
CA TYR A 120 -0.49 -20.70 -1.20
C TYR A 120 0.70 -21.52 -1.72
N GLU A 121 0.83 -22.79 -1.31
CA GLU A 121 1.90 -23.68 -1.77
C GLU A 121 1.82 -23.94 -3.28
N ASN A 122 0.63 -24.12 -3.82
CA ASN A 122 0.42 -24.31 -5.26
C ASN A 122 0.88 -23.08 -6.05
N LEU A 123 0.49 -21.88 -5.63
CA LEU A 123 0.93 -20.64 -6.27
C LEU A 123 2.46 -20.45 -6.21
N LEU A 124 3.09 -20.83 -5.10
CA LEU A 124 4.54 -20.81 -5.02
C LEU A 124 5.20 -21.80 -6.00
N LYS A 125 4.68 -23.01 -6.11
CA LYS A 125 5.18 -24.02 -7.05
C LYS A 125 5.04 -23.57 -8.50
N GLU A 126 3.87 -23.07 -8.88
CA GLU A 126 3.61 -22.51 -10.21
C GLU A 126 4.62 -21.41 -10.58
N ARG A 127 4.96 -20.54 -9.64
CA ARG A 127 5.92 -19.45 -9.87
C ARG A 127 7.37 -19.92 -9.96
N LEU A 128 7.72 -20.97 -9.24
CA LEU A 128 9.09 -21.48 -9.20
C LEU A 128 9.38 -22.44 -10.38
N TYR A 129 8.38 -23.22 -10.80
CA TYR A 129 8.58 -24.30 -11.74
C TYR A 129 7.78 -24.14 -13.04
N GLY A 130 6.96 -23.10 -13.15
CA GLY A 130 6.01 -22.92 -14.26
C GLY A 130 4.74 -23.75 -14.06
N ALA A 131 3.67 -23.38 -14.78
CA ALA A 131 2.49 -24.22 -14.88
C ALA A 131 2.82 -25.43 -15.80
N ASP A 132 2.70 -26.64 -15.26
CA ASP A 132 2.77 -27.87 -16.03
C ASP A 132 1.64 -27.93 -17.07
#